data_6394839f21f650a1b413ab5e7bca659d
#
_entry.id   6394839f21f650a1b413ab5e7bca659d
#
_cell.length_a   1.000
_cell.length_b   1.000
_cell.length_c   1.000
_cell.angle_alpha   90.00
_cell.angle_beta   90.00
_cell.angle_gamma   90.00
#
_symmetry.space_group_name_H-M   'P 1'
#
loop_
_entity.id
_entity.type
_entity.pdbx_description
1 polymer ?
#
loop_
_entity_poly.entity_id
_entity_poly.type
_entity_poly.pdbx_seq_one_letter_code
_entity_poly.pdbx_strand_id
1 'polypeptide(L)'
;TTQCSDYSYSEYKTASIPAPVIYSIPQIAELDVSETRITYTERLNIRVKDYNNSQIDIVAQGEKEVVIGNAIKQHNCDVLVQPIVDIASDKDGFLVVTVSGYPATYKNFRNYTSDDEWILKLHDTDADTKEKKQAPLVIKEK
;
A
#
# COMPACT_ATOMS: atom_id res chain seq x y z
N THR A 1 -14.46 20.10 40.12
CA THR A 1 -13.41 20.27 39.06
C THR A 1 -12.54 21.44 39.44
N THR A 2 -11.34 21.15 39.86
CA THR A 2 -10.33 22.17 40.09
C THR A 2 -9.85 22.72 38.75
N GLN A 3 -10.24 23.95 38.48
CA GLN A 3 -9.65 24.68 37.38
C GLN A 3 -8.26 25.17 37.80
N CYS A 4 -7.30 24.99 36.88
CA CYS A 4 -5.99 25.59 37.06
C CYS A 4 -6.15 27.12 36.95
N SER A 5 -5.92 27.82 38.05
CA SER A 5 -6.09 29.28 38.11
C SER A 5 -4.87 30.03 37.62
N ASP A 6 -3.74 29.39 37.57
CA ASP A 6 -2.49 30.01 37.14
C ASP A 6 -1.53 28.95 36.60
N TYR A 7 -0.96 29.22 35.42
CA TYR A 7 0.04 28.36 34.81
C TYR A 7 1.04 29.22 34.03
N SER A 8 2.31 29.00 34.28
CA SER A 8 3.35 29.60 33.46
C SER A 8 4.42 28.56 33.14
N TYR A 9 4.95 28.64 31.95
CA TYR A 9 6.00 27.75 31.47
C TYR A 9 7.02 28.60 30.71
N SER A 10 8.27 28.41 31.04
CA SER A 10 9.35 29.01 30.27
C SER A 10 10.48 28.02 30.12
N GLU A 11 11.05 27.97 28.93
CA GLU A 11 12.14 27.09 28.60
C GLU A 11 13.19 27.83 27.79
N TYR A 12 14.43 27.62 28.19
CA TYR A 12 15.58 28.14 27.41
C TYR A 12 16.43 26.97 26.97
N LYS A 13 16.70 26.90 25.65
CA LYS A 13 17.58 25.91 25.06
C LYS A 13 18.58 26.61 24.15
N THR A 14 19.85 26.24 24.31
CA THR A 14 20.89 26.66 23.36
C THR A 14 20.77 25.88 22.05
N ALA A 15 20.23 24.66 22.11
CA ALA A 15 19.91 23.87 20.95
C ALA A 15 18.74 22.94 21.29
N SER A 16 17.79 22.81 20.37
CA SER A 16 16.74 21.83 20.47
C SER A 16 17.09 20.66 19.57
N ILE A 17 17.55 19.57 20.18
CA ILE A 17 17.77 18.32 19.47
C ILE A 17 16.61 17.41 19.83
N PRO A 18 15.60 17.28 18.97
CA PRO A 18 14.55 16.29 19.21
C PRO A 18 15.18 14.90 19.27
N ALA A 19 14.44 13.92 19.81
CA ALA A 19 14.84 12.53 19.78
C ALA A 19 15.36 12.17 18.38
N PRO A 20 16.35 11.29 18.27
CA PRO A 20 17.06 11.07 17.00
C PRO A 20 16.09 10.88 15.86
N VAL A 21 16.14 11.81 14.93
CA VAL A 21 15.31 11.78 13.73
C VAL A 21 16.06 10.97 12.69
N ILE A 22 15.48 9.86 12.30
CA ILE A 22 16.01 9.09 11.19
C ILE A 22 15.55 9.78 9.92
N TYR A 23 16.47 10.46 9.24
CA TYR A 23 16.21 10.99 7.93
C TYR A 23 16.32 9.86 6.91
N SER A 24 15.20 9.46 6.32
CA SER A 24 15.24 8.55 5.20
C SER A 24 15.51 9.34 3.92
N ILE A 25 16.58 8.97 3.22
CA ILE A 25 16.83 9.50 1.88
C ILE A 25 15.86 8.81 0.93
N PRO A 26 15.07 9.53 0.14
CA PRO A 26 14.21 8.91 -0.86
C PRO A 26 15.04 8.08 -1.82
N GLN A 27 14.56 6.86 -2.07
CA GLN A 27 15.20 5.92 -2.98
C GLN A 27 14.32 5.66 -4.18
N ILE A 28 14.94 5.43 -5.30
CA ILE A 28 14.30 5.01 -6.53
C ILE A 28 14.71 3.58 -6.81
N ALA A 29 13.76 2.78 -7.24
CA ALA A 29 14.00 1.41 -7.66
C ALA A 29 13.43 1.17 -9.05
N GLU A 30 14.05 0.29 -9.77
CA GLU A 30 13.50 -0.26 -11.00
C GLU A 30 12.55 -1.38 -10.67
N LEU A 31 11.46 -1.48 -11.41
CA LEU A 31 10.49 -2.54 -11.25
C LEU A 31 10.70 -3.58 -12.36
N ASP A 32 11.08 -4.79 -11.95
CA ASP A 32 11.21 -5.92 -12.86
C ASP A 32 9.90 -6.71 -12.85
N VAL A 33 9.15 -6.60 -13.94
CA VAL A 33 7.82 -7.18 -14.07
C VAL A 33 7.91 -8.50 -14.83
N SER A 34 7.33 -9.54 -14.26
CA SER A 34 7.21 -10.84 -14.93
C SER A 34 6.34 -10.73 -16.18
N GLU A 35 6.69 -11.45 -17.21
CA GLU A 35 5.88 -11.54 -18.44
C GLU A 35 4.68 -12.47 -18.27
N THR A 36 4.67 -13.27 -17.22
CA THR A 36 3.62 -14.24 -16.94
C THR A 36 2.69 -13.75 -15.84
N ARG A 37 1.41 -13.69 -16.15
CA ARG A 37 0.37 -13.34 -15.20
C ARG A 37 0.10 -14.54 -14.28
N ILE A 38 0.00 -14.29 -12.97
CA ILE A 38 -0.35 -15.31 -11.98
C ILE A 38 -1.78 -15.13 -11.51
N THR A 39 -2.35 -16.19 -10.99
CA THR A 39 -3.66 -16.21 -10.36
C THR A 39 -3.54 -16.86 -8.98
N TYR A 40 -4.14 -16.22 -7.98
CA TYR A 40 -4.19 -16.69 -6.60
C TYR A 40 -5.63 -16.62 -6.11
N THR A 41 -6.12 -17.70 -5.52
CA THR A 41 -7.49 -17.80 -5.02
C THR A 41 -7.47 -18.18 -3.54
N GLU A 42 -8.25 -17.48 -2.74
CA GLU A 42 -8.39 -17.75 -1.32
C GLU A 42 -9.87 -17.77 -0.93
N ARG A 43 -10.26 -18.83 -0.25
CA ARG A 43 -11.58 -18.94 0.36
C ARG A 43 -11.53 -18.39 1.77
N LEU A 44 -12.34 -17.37 2.03
CA LEU A 44 -12.39 -16.72 3.34
C LEU A 44 -13.37 -17.44 4.26
N ASN A 45 -13.16 -17.33 5.56
CA ASN A 45 -14.10 -17.83 6.57
C ASN A 45 -15.17 -16.77 6.88
N ILE A 46 -15.78 -16.24 5.84
CA ILE A 46 -16.81 -15.20 5.89
C ILE A 46 -18.03 -15.68 5.14
N ARG A 47 -19.14 -15.83 5.84
CA ARG A 47 -20.43 -16.20 5.25
C ARG A 47 -21.23 -14.96 4.91
N VAL A 48 -21.68 -14.86 3.69
CA VAL A 48 -22.46 -13.73 3.19
C VAL A 48 -23.74 -13.54 4.01
N LYS A 49 -24.37 -14.63 4.44
CA LYS A 49 -25.63 -14.58 5.21
C LYS A 49 -25.52 -13.93 6.58
N ASP A 50 -24.30 -13.83 7.13
CA ASP A 50 -24.06 -13.25 8.46
C ASP A 50 -23.99 -11.71 8.41
N TYR A 51 -24.12 -11.12 7.23
CA TYR A 51 -23.98 -9.70 7.00
C TYR A 51 -25.13 -9.16 6.16
N ASN A 52 -25.48 -7.87 6.33
CA ASN A 52 -26.35 -7.19 5.38
C ASN A 52 -25.54 -6.71 4.16
N ASN A 53 -26.23 -6.17 3.14
CA ASN A 53 -25.58 -5.79 1.88
C ASN A 53 -24.50 -4.73 2.03
N SER A 54 -24.68 -3.76 2.92
CA SER A 54 -23.66 -2.72 3.14
C SER A 54 -22.49 -3.22 3.96
N GLN A 55 -22.74 -4.09 4.93
CA GLN A 55 -21.69 -4.68 5.76
C GLN A 55 -20.79 -5.64 4.96
N ILE A 56 -21.39 -6.49 4.13
CA ILE A 56 -20.61 -7.44 3.33
C ILE A 56 -19.67 -6.74 2.35
N ASP A 57 -20.10 -5.63 1.79
CA ASP A 57 -19.26 -4.85 0.88
C ASP A 57 -18.03 -4.28 1.61
N ILE A 58 -18.22 -3.74 2.81
CA ILE A 58 -17.13 -3.21 3.63
C ILE A 58 -16.13 -4.32 3.99
N VAL A 59 -16.65 -5.47 4.43
CA VAL A 59 -15.82 -6.64 4.77
C VAL A 59 -15.05 -7.14 3.56
N ALA A 60 -15.72 -7.28 2.42
CA ALA A 60 -15.09 -7.72 1.17
C ALA A 60 -13.97 -6.78 0.72
N GLN A 61 -14.20 -5.48 0.79
CA GLN A 61 -13.17 -4.49 0.42
C GLN A 61 -11.97 -4.53 1.37
N GLY A 62 -12.20 -4.75 2.67
CA GLY A 62 -11.12 -4.93 3.65
C GLY A 62 -10.27 -6.16 3.40
N GLU A 63 -10.90 -7.28 3.04
CA GLU A 63 -10.19 -8.54 2.78
C GLU A 63 -9.43 -8.53 1.46
N LYS A 64 -9.84 -7.73 0.52
CA LYS A 64 -9.18 -7.60 -0.79
C LYS A 64 -7.68 -7.33 -0.65
N GLU A 65 -7.30 -6.37 0.17
CA GLU A 65 -5.89 -6.01 0.38
C GLU A 65 -5.11 -7.13 1.09
N VAL A 66 -5.75 -7.81 2.02
CA VAL A 66 -5.14 -8.95 2.73
C VAL A 66 -4.83 -10.08 1.75
N VAL A 67 -5.75 -10.40 0.87
CA VAL A 67 -5.57 -11.48 -0.12
C VAL A 67 -4.51 -11.10 -1.16
N ILE A 68 -4.46 -9.85 -1.60
CA ILE A 68 -3.38 -9.35 -2.47
C ILE A 68 -2.02 -9.54 -1.77
N GLY A 69 -1.92 -9.17 -0.50
CA GLY A 69 -0.71 -9.37 0.30
C GLY A 69 -0.30 -10.84 0.39
N ASN A 70 -1.25 -11.74 0.56
CA ASN A 70 -1.01 -13.18 0.60
C ASN A 70 -0.52 -13.72 -0.76
N ALA A 71 -1.09 -13.24 -1.85
CA ALA A 71 -0.66 -13.57 -3.20
C ALA A 71 0.80 -13.14 -3.45
N ILE A 72 1.14 -11.93 -3.03
CA ILE A 72 2.51 -11.38 -3.12
C ILE A 72 3.49 -12.26 -2.36
N LYS A 73 3.15 -12.66 -1.14
CA LYS A 73 3.99 -13.54 -0.32
C LYS A 73 4.18 -14.91 -0.96
N GLN A 74 3.12 -15.50 -1.45
CA GLN A 74 3.16 -16.84 -2.06
C GLN A 74 4.02 -16.86 -3.31
N HIS A 75 3.98 -15.81 -4.11
CA HIS A 75 4.76 -15.72 -5.35
C HIS A 75 6.12 -15.05 -5.16
N ASN A 76 6.49 -14.75 -3.92
CA ASN A 76 7.79 -14.17 -3.56
C ASN A 76 8.16 -12.96 -4.42
N CYS A 77 7.21 -12.05 -4.56
CA CYS A 77 7.38 -10.78 -5.26
C CYS A 77 7.12 -9.60 -4.32
N ASP A 78 7.36 -8.40 -4.79
CA ASP A 78 7.16 -7.19 -3.98
C ASP A 78 5.81 -6.52 -4.27
N VAL A 79 5.30 -6.69 -5.49
CA VAL A 79 4.08 -6.05 -5.93
C VAL A 79 3.43 -6.87 -7.05
N LEU A 80 2.12 -6.74 -7.21
CA LEU A 80 1.39 -7.22 -8.38
C LEU A 80 1.03 -6.04 -9.28
N VAL A 81 1.45 -6.11 -10.53
CA VAL A 81 1.16 -5.10 -11.54
C VAL A 81 -0.13 -5.47 -12.26
N GLN A 82 -0.98 -4.49 -12.51
CA GLN A 82 -2.29 -4.64 -13.13
C GLN A 82 -3.14 -5.72 -12.43
N PRO A 83 -3.34 -5.61 -11.11
CA PRO A 83 -4.10 -6.60 -10.39
C PRO A 83 -5.57 -6.55 -10.80
N ILE A 84 -6.15 -7.73 -10.96
CA ILE A 84 -7.59 -7.91 -11.11
C ILE A 84 -8.07 -8.70 -9.90
N VAL A 85 -9.08 -8.19 -9.22
CA VAL A 85 -9.65 -8.83 -8.03
C VAL A 85 -11.11 -9.13 -8.29
N ASP A 86 -11.47 -10.40 -8.16
CA ASP A 86 -12.85 -10.87 -8.22
C ASP A 86 -13.23 -11.45 -6.86
N ILE A 87 -14.34 -11.01 -6.32
CA ILE A 87 -14.89 -11.49 -5.05
C ILE A 87 -16.28 -12.03 -5.32
N ALA A 88 -16.50 -13.28 -4.99
CA ALA A 88 -17.80 -13.92 -5.15
C ALA A 88 -18.04 -14.91 -4.02
N SER A 89 -19.31 -15.24 -3.76
CA SER A 89 -19.64 -16.30 -2.83
C SER A 89 -19.63 -17.66 -3.54
N ASP A 90 -19.15 -18.68 -2.84
CA ASP A 90 -19.22 -20.04 -3.33
C ASP A 90 -20.61 -20.66 -3.07
N LYS A 91 -20.78 -21.94 -3.44
CA LYS A 91 -22.04 -22.68 -3.25
C LYS A 91 -22.46 -22.79 -1.78
N ASP A 92 -21.51 -22.72 -0.85
CA ASP A 92 -21.77 -22.80 0.58
C ASP A 92 -21.96 -21.42 1.22
N GLY A 93 -21.90 -20.35 0.43
CA GLY A 93 -22.09 -18.97 0.86
C GLY A 93 -20.86 -18.31 1.48
N PHE A 94 -19.66 -18.89 1.33
CA PHE A 94 -18.43 -18.29 1.76
C PHE A 94 -17.84 -17.38 0.67
N LEU A 95 -17.23 -16.29 1.07
CA LEU A 95 -16.52 -15.42 0.14
C LEU A 95 -15.26 -16.10 -0.39
N VAL A 96 -15.08 -16.01 -1.69
CA VAL A 96 -13.86 -16.45 -2.40
C VAL A 96 -13.30 -15.26 -3.14
N VAL A 97 -12.04 -14.97 -2.89
CA VAL A 97 -11.31 -13.87 -3.53
C VAL A 97 -10.30 -14.47 -4.50
N THR A 98 -10.37 -14.04 -5.76
CA THR A 98 -9.43 -14.41 -6.80
C THR A 98 -8.66 -13.16 -7.23
N VAL A 99 -7.35 -13.22 -7.10
CA VAL A 99 -6.44 -12.13 -7.48
C VAL A 99 -5.57 -12.61 -8.62
N SER A 100 -5.46 -11.83 -9.67
CA SER A 100 -4.52 -12.08 -10.75
C SER A 100 -3.71 -10.82 -11.04
N GLY A 101 -2.50 -11.00 -11.50
CA GLY A 101 -1.62 -9.89 -11.82
C GLY A 101 -0.24 -10.36 -12.25
N TYR A 102 0.60 -9.43 -12.63
CA TYR A 102 1.97 -9.71 -13.00
C TYR A 102 2.88 -9.50 -11.79
N PRO A 103 3.55 -10.56 -11.30
CA PRO A 103 4.51 -10.40 -10.20
C PRO A 103 5.65 -9.50 -10.61
N ALA A 104 6.04 -8.60 -9.72
CA ALA A 104 7.12 -7.69 -9.96
C ALA A 104 7.99 -7.54 -8.71
N THR A 105 9.26 -7.31 -8.92
CA THR A 105 10.23 -7.08 -7.85
C THR A 105 10.99 -5.80 -8.08
N TYR A 106 11.30 -5.10 -6.98
CA TYR A 106 12.14 -3.92 -7.03
C TYR A 106 13.61 -4.31 -7.16
N LYS A 107 14.30 -3.65 -8.06
CA LYS A 107 15.72 -3.84 -8.32
C LYS A 107 16.46 -2.53 -8.42
N ASN A 108 17.77 -2.58 -8.26
CA ASN A 108 18.68 -1.46 -8.51
C ASN A 108 18.28 -0.21 -7.74
N PHE A 109 18.14 -0.35 -6.44
CA PHE A 109 17.86 0.78 -5.56
C PHE A 109 19.00 1.79 -5.63
N ARG A 110 18.62 3.05 -5.79
CA ARG A 110 19.54 4.18 -5.77
C ARG A 110 18.92 5.39 -5.09
N ASN A 111 19.75 6.29 -4.63
CA ASN A 111 19.28 7.52 -4.01
C ASN A 111 18.64 8.44 -5.06
N TYR A 112 17.61 9.15 -4.62
CA TYR A 112 16.99 10.21 -5.40
C TYR A 112 17.98 11.35 -5.61
N THR A 113 18.02 11.87 -6.84
CA THR A 113 18.79 13.07 -7.21
C THR A 113 17.90 14.10 -7.88
N SER A 114 18.40 15.31 -8.06
CA SER A 114 17.66 16.37 -8.76
C SER A 114 17.27 16.01 -10.20
N ASP A 115 18.02 15.11 -10.82
CA ASP A 115 17.70 14.62 -12.17
C ASP A 115 16.44 13.75 -12.21
N ASP A 116 15.98 13.31 -11.05
CA ASP A 116 14.78 12.46 -10.91
C ASP A 116 13.50 13.27 -10.65
N GLU A 117 13.58 14.59 -10.63
CA GLU A 117 12.45 15.47 -10.33
C GLU A 117 11.25 15.22 -11.24
N TRP A 118 11.49 14.80 -12.48
CA TRP A 118 10.43 14.47 -13.44
C TRP A 118 9.53 13.33 -12.96
N ILE A 119 10.06 12.41 -12.14
CA ILE A 119 9.29 11.29 -11.58
C ILE A 119 8.25 11.81 -10.58
N LEU A 120 8.61 12.80 -9.76
CA LEU A 120 7.68 13.44 -8.83
C LEU A 120 6.57 14.17 -9.58
N LYS A 121 6.88 14.78 -10.72
CA LYS A 121 5.90 15.47 -11.55
C LYS A 121 4.87 14.52 -12.18
N LEU A 122 5.25 13.28 -12.47
CA LEU A 122 4.31 12.26 -12.95
C LEU A 122 3.26 11.92 -11.89
N HIS A 123 3.63 11.96 -10.61
CA HIS A 123 2.70 11.72 -9.51
C HIS A 123 1.76 12.90 -9.24
N ASP A 124 2.20 14.11 -9.52
CA ASP A 124 1.38 15.31 -9.31
C ASP A 124 0.22 15.44 -10.31
N THR A 125 0.33 14.82 -11.48
CA THR A 125 -0.74 14.80 -12.47
C THR A 125 -1.89 13.85 -12.11
N ASP A 126 -1.64 12.89 -11.21
CA ASP A 126 -2.66 12.00 -10.67
C ASP A 126 -3.23 12.49 -9.32
N ALA A 127 -2.98 13.75 -8.97
CA ALA A 127 -3.27 14.32 -7.66
C ALA A 127 -4.75 14.46 -7.30
N ASP A 128 -5.67 14.11 -8.19
CA ASP A 128 -7.10 14.01 -7.86
C ASP A 128 -7.47 12.73 -7.12
N THR A 129 -6.58 11.78 -7.04
CA THR A 129 -6.71 10.62 -6.18
C THR A 129 -5.93 10.87 -4.89
N LYS A 130 -6.67 11.16 -3.84
CA LYS A 130 -6.15 11.42 -2.48
C LYS A 130 -5.50 10.19 -1.84
N GLU A 131 -4.82 9.37 -2.58
CA GLU A 131 -4.11 8.22 -2.04
C GLU A 131 -2.60 8.33 -2.27
N LYS A 132 -2.03 8.40 -1.25
CA LYS A 132 -0.76 8.56 -0.60
C LYS A 132 0.39 7.78 -1.22
N LYS A 133 1.40 8.55 -1.64
CA LYS A 133 2.79 8.36 -1.19
C LYS A 133 3.31 6.93 -1.19
N GLN A 134 3.46 6.40 -2.35
CA GLN A 134 4.53 5.44 -2.56
C GLN A 134 5.70 6.17 -3.21
N ALA A 135 6.92 5.73 -2.89
CA ALA A 135 8.11 6.22 -3.54
C ALA A 135 7.95 6.12 -5.07
N PRO A 136 8.40 7.11 -5.83
CA PRO A 136 8.26 7.08 -7.27
C PRO A 136 8.96 5.84 -7.85
N LEU A 137 8.20 5.11 -8.66
CA LEU A 137 8.67 3.92 -9.33
C LEU A 137 9.12 4.27 -10.74
N VAL A 138 10.34 3.88 -11.08
CA VAL A 138 10.80 3.93 -12.45
C VAL A 138 10.53 2.56 -13.07
N ILE A 139 9.61 2.53 -14.03
CA ILE A 139 9.37 1.33 -14.82
C ILE A 139 10.34 1.40 -16.00
N LYS A 140 11.31 0.49 -16.03
CA LYS A 140 12.12 0.27 -17.23
C LYS A 140 11.48 -0.82 -18.03
N GLU A 141 11.03 -0.47 -19.22
CA GLU A 141 10.73 -1.45 -20.25
C GLU A 141 12.05 -2.07 -20.75
N LYS A 142 12.12 -3.37 -20.72
CA LYS A 142 13.19 -4.09 -21.39
C LYS A 142 12.88 -4.22 -22.88
#